data_f61ed019e2494df340b1240535f04c33
#
_entry.id   f61ed019e2494df340b1240535f04c33
#
_cell.length_a   1.000
_cell.length_b   1.000
_cell.length_c   1.000
_cell.angle_alpha   90.00
_cell.angle_beta   90.00
_cell.angle_gamma   90.00
#
_symmetry.space_group_name_H-M   'P 1'
#
loop_
_entity.id
_entity.type
_entity.pdbx_description
1 polymer ?
#
loop_
_entity_poly.entity_id
_entity_poly.type
_entity_poly.pdbx_seq_one_letter_code
_entity_poly.pdbx_strand_id
1 'polypeptide(L)'
;PRSTLFPYTTLFRSSIMEEQKSITQMGGTMRLGAYDCQLVEGSKVWEAYQDPRGETARHATIKERHRHRYEFNNAYKEEYEAKGMKCVGINPAANLVEIVEIPDKRWYIGTQFHPEYSSTVLHPHPLFMSFIRACIKS
;
A
#
# COMPACT_ATOMS: atom_id res chain seq x y z
N PRO A 1 -20.09 25.39 -5.53
CA PRO A 1 -19.27 25.01 -4.37
C PRO A 1 -18.37 23.87 -4.77
N ARG A 2 -17.11 24.19 -4.94
CA ARG A 2 -16.11 23.23 -5.34
C ARG A 2 -15.71 22.43 -4.11
N SER A 3 -15.83 21.14 -4.18
CA SER A 3 -15.47 20.20 -3.14
C SER A 3 -14.00 20.33 -2.75
N THR A 4 -13.75 20.97 -1.64
CA THR A 4 -12.48 21.00 -0.92
C THR A 4 -12.28 19.70 -0.09
N LEU A 5 -12.76 18.58 -0.60
CA LEU A 5 -12.83 17.30 0.13
C LEU A 5 -11.47 16.56 0.23
N PHE A 6 -10.47 16.93 -0.55
CA PHE A 6 -9.22 16.16 -0.61
C PHE A 6 -8.20 16.45 0.49
N PRO A 7 -7.93 17.70 0.93
CA PRO A 7 -6.89 17.93 1.93
C PRO A 7 -7.30 17.49 3.35
N TYR A 8 -8.57 17.66 3.70
CA TYR A 8 -9.04 17.38 5.06
C TYR A 8 -9.30 15.90 5.34
N THR A 9 -9.76 15.15 4.34
CA THR A 9 -10.00 13.71 4.51
C THR A 9 -8.72 12.92 4.68
N THR A 10 -7.61 13.34 4.09
CA THR A 10 -6.32 12.70 4.25
C THR A 10 -5.77 12.88 5.67
N LEU A 11 -5.93 14.07 6.27
CA LEU A 11 -5.48 14.35 7.64
C LEU A 11 -6.24 13.55 8.70
N PHE A 12 -7.52 13.27 8.50
CA PHE A 12 -8.30 12.46 9.44
C PHE A 12 -8.08 10.95 9.30
N ARG A 13 -7.60 10.51 8.15
CA ARG A 13 -7.44 9.08 7.82
C ARG A 13 -6.01 8.58 7.93
N SER A 14 -5.06 9.51 8.03
CA SER A 14 -3.65 9.23 8.27
C SER A 14 -3.21 9.80 9.60
N SER A 15 -2.36 9.09 10.30
CA SER A 15 -1.80 9.53 11.58
C SER A 15 -0.28 9.69 11.48
N ILE A 16 0.27 10.48 12.39
CA ILE A 16 1.72 10.59 12.56
C ILE A 16 2.19 9.30 13.24
N MET A 17 3.28 8.71 12.74
CA MET A 17 3.87 7.51 13.35
C MET A 17 4.26 7.77 14.80
N GLU A 18 4.12 6.77 15.68
CA GLU A 18 4.43 6.88 17.11
C GLU A 18 5.86 7.40 17.37
N GLU A 19 6.83 6.95 16.59
CA GLU A 19 8.21 7.39 16.63
C GLU A 19 8.39 8.89 16.36
N GLN A 20 7.46 9.49 15.62
CA GLN A 20 7.48 10.91 15.28
C GLN A 20 6.78 11.79 16.32
N LYS A 21 5.90 11.23 17.15
CA LYS A 21 5.19 11.98 18.20
C LYS A 21 6.10 12.52 19.28
N SER A 22 7.25 11.88 19.50
CA SER A 22 8.26 12.29 20.48
C SER A 22 9.21 13.38 19.98
N ILE A 23 9.10 13.79 18.72
CA ILE A 23 10.03 14.72 18.08
C ILE A 23 9.39 16.10 17.96
N THR A 24 9.99 17.07 18.63
CA THR A 24 9.55 18.47 18.69
C THR A 24 9.82 19.27 17.40
N GLN A 25 10.61 18.73 16.49
CA GLN A 25 10.89 19.39 15.20
C GLN A 25 10.29 18.55 14.04
N MET A 26 9.22 19.03 13.46
CA MET A 26 8.48 18.37 12.37
C MET A 26 9.23 18.25 11.03
N GLY A 27 10.50 18.60 10.96
CA GLY A 27 11.28 18.63 9.72
C GLY A 27 12.09 17.36 9.41
N GLY A 28 12.32 16.46 10.37
CA GLY A 28 13.39 15.47 10.33
C GLY A 28 13.00 14.01 10.14
N THR A 29 11.75 13.61 10.33
CA THR A 29 11.38 12.20 10.38
C THR A 29 10.38 11.82 9.31
N MET A 30 10.90 11.17 8.28
CA MET A 30 10.13 10.44 7.28
C MET A 30 10.43 8.95 7.44
N ARG A 31 9.43 8.11 7.20
CA ARG A 31 9.69 6.68 7.03
C ARG A 31 10.41 6.50 5.70
N LEU A 32 11.69 6.24 5.79
CA LEU A 32 12.60 6.09 4.64
C LEU A 32 13.20 4.69 4.63
N GLY A 33 13.29 4.10 3.45
CA GLY A 33 13.94 2.81 3.26
C GLY A 33 12.97 1.69 2.91
N ALA A 34 13.46 0.46 2.96
CA ALA A 34 12.70 -0.73 2.62
C ALA A 34 12.13 -1.38 3.89
N TYR A 35 10.83 -1.65 3.88
CA TYR A 35 10.10 -2.27 4.98
C TYR A 35 9.35 -3.50 4.49
N ASP A 36 9.22 -4.46 5.38
CA ASP A 36 8.50 -5.69 5.11
C ASP A 36 6.99 -5.44 5.15
N CYS A 37 6.28 -6.02 4.19
CA CYS A 37 4.83 -5.99 4.10
C CYS A 37 4.32 -7.41 3.88
N GLN A 38 3.50 -7.89 4.80
CA GLN A 38 2.83 -9.18 4.69
C GLN A 38 1.55 -9.03 3.89
N LEU A 39 1.42 -9.86 2.85
CA LEU A 39 0.28 -9.86 1.94
C LEU A 39 -0.81 -10.82 2.40
N VAL A 40 -2.06 -10.43 2.21
CA VAL A 40 -3.21 -11.32 2.40
C VAL A 40 -3.32 -12.24 1.19
N GLU A 41 -3.26 -13.56 1.42
CA GLU A 41 -3.38 -14.58 0.38
C GLU A 41 -4.72 -14.48 -0.36
N GLY A 42 -4.68 -14.65 -1.68
CA GLY A 42 -5.87 -14.54 -2.54
C GLY A 42 -6.30 -13.11 -2.87
N SER A 43 -5.61 -12.08 -2.38
CA SER A 43 -5.82 -10.70 -2.81
C SER A 43 -5.24 -10.47 -4.22
N LYS A 44 -5.74 -9.45 -4.93
CA LYS A 44 -5.17 -9.06 -6.24
C LYS A 44 -3.71 -8.64 -6.12
N VAL A 45 -3.35 -8.02 -5.01
CA VAL A 45 -1.95 -7.67 -4.71
C VAL A 45 -1.12 -8.93 -4.56
N TRP A 46 -1.59 -9.90 -3.76
CA TRP A 46 -0.89 -11.17 -3.59
C TRP A 46 -0.68 -11.88 -4.93
N GLU A 47 -1.73 -11.94 -5.78
CA GLU A 47 -1.62 -12.51 -7.12
C GLU A 47 -0.61 -11.77 -8.02
N ALA A 48 -0.54 -10.43 -7.89
CA ALA A 48 0.39 -9.62 -8.67
C ALA A 48 1.87 -9.93 -8.36
N TYR A 49 2.17 -10.26 -7.11
CA TYR A 49 3.54 -10.59 -6.67
C TYR A 49 3.90 -12.06 -6.86
N GLN A 50 2.97 -12.92 -7.29
CA GLN A 50 3.33 -14.27 -7.69
C GLN A 50 4.08 -14.25 -9.00
N ASP A 51 5.12 -15.08 -9.13
CA ASP A 51 5.82 -15.23 -10.39
C ASP A 51 4.86 -15.79 -11.46
N PRO A 52 4.65 -15.08 -12.59
CA PRO A 52 3.81 -15.57 -13.67
C PRO A 52 4.27 -16.91 -14.24
N ARG A 53 5.53 -17.27 -14.03
CA ARG A 53 6.14 -18.54 -14.48
C ARG A 53 6.02 -19.66 -13.46
N GLY A 54 5.62 -19.34 -12.24
CA GLY A 54 5.47 -20.33 -11.16
C GLY A 54 6.78 -20.93 -10.65
N GLU A 55 7.91 -20.31 -10.99
CA GLU A 55 9.25 -20.86 -10.69
C GLU A 55 9.74 -20.48 -9.29
N THR A 56 9.17 -19.46 -8.67
CA THR A 56 9.55 -19.00 -7.33
C THR A 56 8.48 -19.30 -6.30
N ALA A 57 8.93 -19.50 -5.06
CA ALA A 57 8.04 -19.65 -3.93
C ALA A 57 7.09 -18.46 -3.80
N ARG A 58 5.84 -18.74 -3.47
CA ARG A 58 4.82 -17.72 -3.23
C ARG A 58 5.27 -16.76 -2.13
N HIS A 59 5.41 -15.49 -2.48
CA HIS A 59 5.83 -14.49 -1.52
C HIS A 59 4.65 -14.04 -0.67
N ALA A 60 4.60 -14.52 0.58
CA ALA A 60 3.65 -14.01 1.58
C ALA A 60 4.11 -12.65 2.14
N THR A 61 5.41 -12.37 2.11
CA THR A 61 6.02 -11.11 2.57
C THR A 61 6.86 -10.52 1.45
N ILE A 62 6.62 -9.26 1.17
CA ILE A 62 7.37 -8.44 0.21
C ILE A 62 8.16 -7.37 0.95
N LYS A 63 9.14 -6.78 0.28
CA LYS A 63 9.95 -5.69 0.82
C LYS A 63 9.94 -4.52 -0.13
N GLU A 64 9.33 -3.40 0.30
CA GLU A 64 9.10 -2.24 -0.53
C GLU A 64 9.64 -0.95 0.09
N ARG A 65 9.99 0.02 -0.76
CA ARG A 65 10.60 1.28 -0.33
C ARG A 65 9.54 2.33 -0.05
N HIS A 66 9.70 2.97 1.11
CA HIS A 66 8.82 4.01 1.62
C HIS A 66 9.51 5.38 1.63
N ARG A 67 8.70 6.40 1.43
CA ARG A 67 9.09 7.81 1.61
C ARG A 67 7.87 8.62 2.01
N HIS A 68 7.38 8.41 3.24
CA HIS A 68 6.21 9.12 3.73
C HIS A 68 6.34 9.45 5.22
N ARG A 69 5.56 10.44 5.67
CA ARG A 69 5.49 10.90 7.06
C ARG A 69 4.21 10.45 7.74
N TYR A 70 3.14 10.37 6.96
CA TYR A 70 1.82 9.97 7.46
C TYR A 70 1.54 8.55 7.01
N GLU A 71 0.76 7.84 7.81
CA GLU A 71 0.38 6.47 7.57
C GLU A 71 -1.14 6.28 7.69
N PHE A 72 -1.63 5.15 7.21
CA PHE A 72 -3.01 4.77 7.37
C PHE A 72 -3.40 4.74 8.85
N ASN A 73 -4.49 5.41 9.22
CA ASN A 73 -4.99 5.38 10.59
C ASN A 73 -5.84 4.12 10.79
N ASN A 74 -5.28 3.15 11.54
CA ASN A 74 -5.92 1.87 11.81
C ASN A 74 -7.28 1.99 12.53
N ALA A 75 -7.58 3.11 13.20
CA ALA A 75 -8.90 3.33 13.81
C ALA A 75 -10.04 3.32 12.80
N TYR A 76 -9.76 3.60 11.52
CA TYR A 76 -10.75 3.60 10.45
C TYR A 76 -10.79 2.29 9.65
N LYS A 77 -9.96 1.30 9.98
CA LYS A 77 -9.84 0.05 9.22
C LYS A 77 -11.18 -0.66 9.08
N GLU A 78 -11.88 -0.87 10.18
CA GLU A 78 -13.19 -1.57 10.18
C GLU A 78 -14.24 -0.82 9.36
N GLU A 79 -14.27 0.51 9.44
CA GLU A 79 -15.21 1.32 8.65
C GLU A 79 -14.95 1.18 7.15
N TYR A 80 -13.70 1.19 6.74
CA TYR A 80 -13.33 1.00 5.33
C TYR A 80 -13.66 -0.40 4.84
N GLU A 81 -13.36 -1.42 5.65
CA GLU A 81 -13.65 -2.81 5.29
C GLU A 81 -15.17 -3.07 5.19
N ALA A 82 -15.97 -2.45 6.05
CA ALA A 82 -17.43 -2.51 5.97
C ALA A 82 -17.99 -1.87 4.69
N LYS A 83 -17.25 -0.90 4.11
CA LYS A 83 -17.61 -0.23 2.84
C LYS A 83 -16.99 -0.87 1.60
N GLY A 84 -16.38 -2.04 1.74
CA GLY A 84 -15.86 -2.84 0.61
C GLY A 84 -14.40 -2.61 0.25
N MET A 85 -13.67 -1.74 0.94
CA MET A 85 -12.22 -1.66 0.81
C MET A 85 -11.57 -2.69 1.75
N LYS A 86 -10.55 -3.41 1.27
CA LYS A 86 -9.83 -4.42 2.04
C LYS A 86 -8.41 -3.97 2.32
N CYS A 87 -7.94 -4.18 3.55
CA CYS A 87 -6.55 -3.97 3.94
C CYS A 87 -5.78 -5.27 3.67
N VAL A 88 -5.01 -5.29 2.60
CA VAL A 88 -4.40 -6.52 2.04
C VAL A 88 -2.88 -6.58 2.15
N GLY A 89 -2.26 -5.54 2.70
CA GLY A 89 -0.84 -5.53 3.02
C GLY A 89 -0.62 -4.87 4.37
N ILE A 90 0.07 -5.57 5.26
CA ILE A 90 0.31 -5.13 6.65
C ILE A 90 1.80 -5.21 6.95
N ASN A 91 2.37 -4.13 7.50
CA ASN A 91 3.69 -4.19 8.10
C ASN A 91 3.62 -4.99 9.40
N PRO A 92 4.33 -6.15 9.51
CA PRO A 92 4.18 -7.02 10.67
C PRO A 92 4.81 -6.45 11.95
N ALA A 93 5.85 -5.62 11.83
CA ALA A 93 6.55 -5.07 12.97
C ALA A 93 5.77 -3.95 13.68
N ALA A 94 5.07 -3.11 12.91
CA ALA A 94 4.36 -1.94 13.41
C ALA A 94 2.83 -2.08 13.33
N ASN A 95 2.32 -3.19 12.78
CA ASN A 95 0.88 -3.42 12.53
C ASN A 95 0.23 -2.27 11.73
N LEU A 96 0.95 -1.77 10.71
CA LEU A 96 0.49 -0.68 9.87
C LEU A 96 -0.07 -1.20 8.56
N VAL A 97 -1.19 -0.62 8.12
CA VAL A 97 -1.75 -0.91 6.79
C VAL A 97 -0.88 -0.22 5.74
N GLU A 98 -0.33 -1.03 4.84
CA GLU A 98 0.56 -0.60 3.75
C GLU A 98 -0.13 -0.64 2.39
N ILE A 99 -1.10 -1.56 2.23
CA ILE A 99 -1.80 -1.78 0.97
C ILE A 99 -3.28 -1.97 1.24
N VAL A 100 -4.08 -1.30 0.41
CA VAL A 100 -5.53 -1.47 0.36
C VAL A 100 -5.97 -1.85 -1.05
N GLU A 101 -7.08 -2.58 -1.17
CA GLU A 101 -7.71 -2.86 -2.46
C GLU A 101 -9.23 -2.77 -2.37
N ILE A 102 -9.90 -2.54 -3.50
CA ILE A 102 -11.34 -2.68 -3.65
C ILE A 102 -11.59 -3.90 -4.55
N PRO A 103 -11.96 -5.06 -3.99
CA PRO A 103 -12.09 -6.31 -4.73
C PRO A 103 -13.10 -6.26 -5.88
N ASP A 104 -14.20 -5.53 -5.72
CA ASP A 104 -15.27 -5.41 -6.71
C ASP A 104 -14.86 -4.60 -7.95
N LYS A 105 -13.77 -3.87 -7.89
CA LYS A 105 -13.24 -3.17 -9.05
C LYS A 105 -12.31 -4.08 -9.85
N ARG A 106 -12.27 -3.90 -11.16
CA ARG A 106 -11.35 -4.64 -12.04
C ARG A 106 -9.92 -4.53 -11.53
N TRP A 107 -9.51 -3.31 -11.19
CA TRP A 107 -8.25 -2.98 -10.54
C TRP A 107 -8.41 -1.72 -9.70
N TYR A 108 -8.17 -1.82 -8.42
CA TYR A 108 -8.02 -0.70 -7.51
C TYR A 108 -7.11 -1.12 -6.38
N ILE A 109 -5.90 -0.59 -6.36
CA ILE A 109 -4.89 -0.86 -5.33
C ILE A 109 -4.29 0.48 -4.92
N GLY A 110 -4.24 0.73 -3.62
CA GLY A 110 -3.55 1.85 -3.01
C GLY A 110 -2.38 1.35 -2.16
N THR A 111 -1.21 1.96 -2.31
CA THR A 111 0.01 1.61 -1.56
C THR A 111 0.56 2.79 -0.79
N GLN A 112 1.16 2.55 0.36
CA GLN A 112 1.93 3.53 1.12
C GLN A 112 3.35 3.67 0.58
N PHE A 113 3.90 2.60 0.06
CA PHE A 113 5.23 2.57 -0.55
C PHE A 113 5.21 3.09 -1.99
N HIS A 114 6.39 3.25 -2.54
CA HIS A 114 6.64 3.80 -3.87
C HIS A 114 7.12 2.70 -4.84
N PRO A 115 6.21 2.04 -5.58
CA PRO A 115 6.56 0.96 -6.51
C PRO A 115 7.57 1.37 -7.58
N GLU A 116 7.55 2.66 -7.97
CA GLU A 116 8.45 3.20 -8.99
C GLU A 116 9.92 3.11 -8.61
N TYR A 117 10.26 3.06 -7.32
CA TYR A 117 11.65 2.93 -6.87
C TYR A 117 12.25 1.55 -7.14
N SER A 118 11.40 0.54 -7.32
CA SER A 118 11.80 -0.83 -7.63
C SER A 118 11.51 -1.24 -9.07
N SER A 119 11.04 -0.29 -9.91
CA SER A 119 10.66 -0.56 -11.29
C SER A 119 11.70 -0.08 -12.29
N THR A 120 12.05 -0.94 -13.25
CA THR A 120 12.93 -0.60 -14.38
C THR A 120 12.29 -1.06 -15.68
N VAL A 121 12.84 -0.64 -16.82
CA VAL A 121 12.36 -1.07 -18.15
C VAL A 121 12.51 -2.58 -18.33
N LEU A 122 13.60 -3.16 -17.83
CA LEU A 122 13.87 -4.60 -17.95
C LEU A 122 13.15 -5.44 -16.88
N HIS A 123 12.91 -4.84 -15.72
CA HIS A 123 12.24 -5.47 -14.58
C HIS A 123 11.14 -4.55 -14.06
N PRO A 124 10.01 -4.45 -14.78
CA PRO A 124 8.91 -3.61 -14.35
C PRO A 124 8.26 -4.18 -13.08
N HIS A 125 7.84 -3.26 -12.21
CA HIS A 125 7.26 -3.64 -10.93
C HIS A 125 5.99 -4.49 -11.10
N PRO A 126 5.77 -5.55 -10.29
CA PRO A 126 4.64 -6.45 -10.42
C PRO A 126 3.27 -5.77 -10.44
N LEU A 127 3.08 -4.74 -9.61
CA LEU A 127 1.83 -3.97 -9.56
C LEU A 127 1.55 -3.23 -10.89
N PHE A 128 2.57 -2.66 -11.52
CA PHE A 128 2.40 -2.00 -12.83
C PHE A 128 2.05 -3.01 -13.90
N MET A 129 2.72 -4.16 -13.92
CA MET A 129 2.41 -5.23 -14.86
C MET A 129 0.98 -5.75 -14.71
N SER A 130 0.55 -5.96 -13.47
CA SER A 130 -0.80 -6.44 -13.17
C SER A 130 -1.86 -5.39 -13.53
N PHE A 131 -1.60 -4.10 -13.28
CA PHE A 131 -2.47 -3.00 -13.71
C PHE A 131 -2.66 -2.98 -15.23
N ILE A 132 -1.57 -3.03 -15.99
CA ILE A 132 -1.63 -3.05 -17.47
C ILE A 132 -2.39 -4.28 -17.98
N ARG A 133 -2.14 -5.46 -17.39
CA ARG A 133 -2.90 -6.67 -17.74
C ARG A 133 -4.39 -6.52 -17.48
N ALA A 134 -4.77 -5.87 -16.37
CA ALA A 134 -6.17 -5.61 -16.06
C ALA A 134 -6.82 -4.62 -17.04
N CYS A 135 -6.05 -3.68 -17.60
CA CYS A 135 -6.53 -2.74 -18.62
C CYS A 135 -6.76 -3.42 -19.98
N ILE A 136 -5.91 -4.40 -20.35
CA ILE A 136 -5.96 -5.07 -21.64
C ILE A 136 -7.04 -6.15 -21.69
N LYS A 137 -7.30 -6.83 -20.58
CA LYS A 137 -8.38 -7.82 -20.49
C LYS A 137 -9.73 -7.11 -20.50
N SER A 138 -10.28 -6.91 -21.69
CA SER A 138 -11.67 -6.51 -21.91
C SER A 138 -12.60 -7.70 -21.81
#